data_ce82f2f8822e44680e519e1b2731a37a
#
_entry.id   ce82f2f8822e44680e519e1b2731a37a
#
_cell.length_a   1.000
_cell.length_b   1.000
_cell.length_c   1.000
_cell.angle_alpha   90.00
_cell.angle_beta   90.00
_cell.angle_gamma   90.00
#
_symmetry.space_group_name_H-M   'P 1'
#
loop_
_entity.id
_entity.type
_entity.pdbx_description
1 polymer ?
#
loop_
_entity_poly.entity_id
_entity_poly.type
_entity_poly.pdbx_seq_one_letter_code
_entity_poly.pdbx_strand_id
1 'polypeptide(L)'
;FMPLAETLNLMNMIDTSILSQATSDFRRWSELGLDPPGISLNLSPRRLSDPALVSALEEFELPAGKLTFELLESIFLDEPDDISAYNLKQLRRLGIGIDVDDFGTGYTSITGLLKVAPNGLKIARELVLPLPHSPDQRAIVKSIVDIAKTLKIKVIAEGVETRRHAEIVTKLGCDVLQGYWLGRPMPASEFEKVLREQTELV
;
A
#
# COMPACT_ATOMS: atom_id res chain seq x y z
N PHE A 1 -4.36 21.30 1.72
CA PHE A 1 -5.64 20.65 2.12
C PHE A 1 -5.43 19.68 3.28
N MET A 2 -4.52 18.67 3.18
CA MET A 2 -4.31 17.67 4.25
C MET A 2 -3.98 18.27 5.62
N PRO A 3 -3.01 19.21 5.78
CA PRO A 3 -2.71 19.80 7.08
C PRO A 3 -3.91 20.51 7.72
N LEU A 4 -4.78 21.12 6.91
CA LEU A 4 -6.01 21.75 7.40
C LEU A 4 -7.03 20.69 7.89
N ALA A 5 -7.16 19.58 7.15
CA ALA A 5 -8.04 18.48 7.55
C ALA A 5 -7.60 17.82 8.87
N GLU A 6 -6.30 17.68 9.08
CA GLU A 6 -5.73 17.22 10.35
C GLU A 6 -6.06 18.16 11.49
N THR A 7 -5.84 19.48 11.30
CA THR A 7 -6.16 20.51 12.30
C THR A 7 -7.64 20.51 12.68
N LEU A 8 -8.52 20.25 11.72
CA LEU A 8 -9.97 20.21 11.91
C LEU A 8 -10.50 18.84 12.33
N ASN A 9 -9.64 17.84 12.56
CA ASN A 9 -10.01 16.47 12.90
C ASN A 9 -10.94 15.79 11.86
N LEU A 10 -10.80 16.13 10.59
CA LEU A 10 -11.63 15.60 9.51
C LEU A 10 -11.04 14.33 8.86
N MET A 11 -9.87 13.84 9.29
CA MET A 11 -9.19 12.69 8.67
C MET A 11 -10.06 11.44 8.65
N ASN A 12 -10.75 11.12 9.76
CA ASN A 12 -11.63 9.94 9.78
C ASN A 12 -12.79 10.03 8.77
N MET A 13 -13.32 11.23 8.54
CA MET A 13 -14.37 11.42 7.52
C MET A 13 -13.81 11.25 6.10
N ILE A 14 -12.61 11.75 5.86
CA ILE A 14 -11.91 11.62 4.59
C ILE A 14 -11.61 10.15 4.33
N ASP A 15 -10.99 9.45 5.28
CA ASP A 15 -10.67 8.03 5.18
C ASP A 15 -11.92 7.18 4.91
N THR A 16 -13.02 7.45 5.62
CA THR A 16 -14.29 6.76 5.39
C THR A 16 -14.86 7.05 3.99
N SER A 17 -14.79 8.30 3.54
CA SER A 17 -15.26 8.68 2.21
C SER A 17 -14.44 8.02 1.10
N ILE A 18 -13.10 7.99 1.25
CA ILE A 18 -12.19 7.33 0.30
C ILE A 18 -12.47 5.82 0.26
N LEU A 19 -12.61 5.17 1.41
CA LEU A 19 -12.93 3.75 1.49
C LEU A 19 -14.28 3.44 0.83
N SER A 20 -15.32 4.23 1.13
CA SER A 20 -16.64 4.09 0.52
C SER A 20 -16.60 4.25 -1.00
N GLN A 21 -15.89 5.25 -1.50
CA GLN A 21 -15.76 5.48 -2.94
C GLN A 21 -15.01 4.32 -3.62
N ALA A 22 -13.87 3.91 -3.06
CA ALA A 22 -13.04 2.85 -3.62
C ALA A 22 -13.78 1.50 -3.65
N THR A 23 -14.53 1.17 -2.58
CA THR A 23 -15.33 -0.06 -2.51
C THR A 23 -16.52 -0.02 -3.47
N SER A 24 -17.15 1.14 -3.66
CA SER A 24 -18.23 1.35 -4.64
C SER A 24 -17.71 1.17 -6.07
N ASP A 25 -16.56 1.73 -6.40
CA ASP A 25 -15.96 1.57 -7.73
C ASP A 25 -15.54 0.12 -7.98
N PHE A 26 -14.93 -0.55 -6.99
CA PHE A 26 -14.58 -1.97 -7.07
C PHE A 26 -15.81 -2.86 -7.36
N ARG A 27 -16.91 -2.64 -6.61
CA ARG A 27 -18.16 -3.38 -6.79
C ARG A 27 -18.73 -3.16 -8.18
N ARG A 28 -18.80 -1.90 -8.63
CA ARG A 28 -19.26 -1.55 -9.97
C ARG A 28 -18.46 -2.24 -11.07
N TRP A 29 -17.15 -2.26 -10.98
CA TRP A 29 -16.30 -2.96 -11.97
C TRP A 29 -16.54 -4.47 -11.96
N SER A 30 -16.71 -5.05 -10.78
CA SER A 30 -17.02 -6.49 -10.64
C SER A 30 -18.38 -6.83 -11.25
N GLU A 31 -19.41 -6.00 -11.05
CA GLU A 31 -20.75 -6.15 -11.63
C GLU A 31 -20.73 -6.03 -13.18
N LEU A 32 -19.80 -5.27 -13.72
CA LEU A 32 -19.56 -5.18 -15.16
C LEU A 32 -18.79 -6.39 -15.73
N GLY A 33 -18.49 -7.39 -14.92
CA GLY A 33 -17.72 -8.58 -15.32
C GLY A 33 -16.22 -8.32 -15.51
N LEU A 34 -15.72 -7.16 -15.04
CA LEU A 34 -14.30 -6.89 -15.01
C LEU A 34 -13.68 -7.58 -13.79
N ASP A 35 -12.40 -7.96 -13.88
CA ASP A 35 -11.63 -8.46 -12.72
C ASP A 35 -10.75 -7.33 -12.15
N PRO A 36 -11.31 -6.46 -11.29
CA PRO A 36 -10.54 -5.37 -10.73
C PRO A 36 -9.43 -5.91 -9.84
N PRO A 37 -8.24 -5.27 -9.88
CA PRO A 37 -7.16 -5.58 -8.96
C PRO A 37 -7.60 -5.27 -7.52
N GLY A 38 -6.77 -5.66 -6.54
CA GLY A 38 -6.99 -5.23 -5.17
C GLY A 38 -6.90 -3.72 -5.02
N ILE A 39 -7.50 -3.21 -3.96
CA ILE A 39 -7.46 -1.79 -3.57
C ILE A 39 -6.44 -1.64 -2.45
N SER A 40 -5.54 -0.66 -2.57
CA SER A 40 -4.66 -0.23 -1.49
C SER A 40 -5.07 1.16 -1.02
N LEU A 41 -5.19 1.34 0.30
CA LEU A 41 -5.59 2.60 0.92
C LEU A 41 -4.68 2.92 2.10
N ASN A 42 -4.28 4.19 2.21
CA ASN A 42 -3.56 4.67 3.37
C ASN A 42 -4.42 4.57 4.64
N LEU A 43 -3.83 4.09 5.72
CA LEU A 43 -4.45 4.05 7.03
C LEU A 43 -3.62 4.85 8.03
N SER A 44 -4.20 5.94 8.53
CA SER A 44 -3.50 6.79 9.49
C SER A 44 -3.31 6.09 10.84
N PRO A 45 -2.25 6.44 11.62
CA PRO A 45 -2.05 5.91 12.98
C PRO A 45 -3.27 6.09 13.86
N ARG A 46 -3.89 7.27 13.78
CA ARG A 46 -5.10 7.60 14.54
C ARG A 46 -6.28 6.68 14.18
N ARG A 47 -6.44 6.36 12.89
CA ARG A 47 -7.50 5.45 12.45
C ARG A 47 -7.21 4.02 12.87
N LEU A 48 -5.94 3.61 12.87
CA LEU A 48 -5.53 2.30 13.36
C LEU A 48 -5.83 2.13 14.85
N SER A 49 -5.72 3.19 15.66
CA SER A 49 -6.04 3.22 17.10
C SER A 49 -7.53 3.45 17.40
N ASP A 50 -8.39 3.49 16.37
CA ASP A 50 -9.84 3.67 16.56
C ASP A 50 -10.51 2.33 16.91
N PRO A 51 -11.16 2.18 18.08
CA PRO A 51 -11.88 0.96 18.44
C PRO A 51 -13.01 0.59 17.47
N ALA A 52 -13.56 1.59 16.74
CA ALA A 52 -14.64 1.38 15.78
C ALA A 52 -14.13 0.96 14.37
N LEU A 53 -12.81 0.88 14.14
CA LEU A 53 -12.25 0.59 12.81
C LEU A 53 -12.80 -0.72 12.25
N VAL A 54 -12.74 -1.79 13.02
CA VAL A 54 -13.10 -3.15 12.56
C VAL A 54 -14.59 -3.22 12.24
N SER A 55 -15.45 -2.73 13.13
CA SER A 55 -16.92 -2.75 12.91
C SER A 55 -17.32 -1.90 11.71
N ALA A 56 -16.65 -0.76 11.49
CA ALA A 56 -16.89 0.06 10.30
C ALA A 56 -16.50 -0.66 9.00
N LEU A 57 -15.47 -1.52 9.03
CA LEU A 57 -15.03 -2.28 7.85
C LEU A 57 -15.93 -3.48 7.53
N GLU A 58 -16.60 -4.06 8.51
CA GLU A 58 -17.56 -5.16 8.30
C GLU A 58 -18.76 -4.73 7.44
N GLU A 59 -19.06 -3.42 7.38
CA GLU A 59 -20.10 -2.87 6.51
C GLU A 59 -19.70 -2.88 5.01
N PHE A 60 -18.40 -3.03 4.71
CA PHE A 60 -17.90 -3.06 3.35
C PHE A 60 -17.67 -4.50 2.89
N GLU A 61 -18.59 -5.03 2.09
CA GLU A 61 -18.54 -6.38 1.53
C GLU A 61 -17.49 -6.50 0.40
N LEU A 62 -16.21 -6.48 0.75
CA LEU A 62 -15.13 -6.78 -0.19
C LEU A 62 -14.68 -8.24 -0.04
N PRO A 63 -14.37 -8.93 -1.14
CA PRO A 63 -13.78 -10.25 -1.07
C PRO A 63 -12.44 -10.23 -0.31
N ALA A 64 -12.16 -11.28 0.46
CA ALA A 64 -10.89 -11.39 1.18
C ALA A 64 -9.70 -11.26 0.21
N GLY A 65 -8.68 -10.52 0.63
CA GLY A 65 -7.49 -10.26 -0.16
C GLY A 65 -7.63 -9.17 -1.23
N LYS A 66 -8.80 -8.51 -1.34
CA LYS A 66 -9.01 -7.39 -2.29
C LYS A 66 -8.80 -6.01 -1.66
N LEU A 67 -8.64 -5.91 -0.35
CA LEU A 67 -8.28 -4.67 0.35
C LEU A 67 -6.95 -4.82 1.07
N THR A 68 -6.09 -3.83 0.92
CA THR A 68 -4.82 -3.69 1.63
C THR A 68 -4.76 -2.31 2.27
N PHE A 69 -4.34 -2.22 3.52
CA PHE A 69 -4.01 -0.95 4.14
C PHE A 69 -2.51 -0.69 4.11
N GLU A 70 -2.16 0.52 3.72
CA GLU A 70 -0.79 1.03 3.70
C GLU A 70 -0.54 1.84 4.96
N LEU A 71 0.45 1.43 5.74
CA LEU A 71 0.84 2.04 7.00
C LEU A 71 2.19 2.70 6.84
N LEU A 72 2.31 3.98 7.18
CA LEU A 72 3.58 4.68 7.17
C LEU A 72 4.61 3.98 8.06
N GLU A 73 5.86 3.98 7.63
CA GLU A 73 7.01 3.44 8.37
C GLU A 73 7.07 3.96 9.81
N SER A 74 6.74 5.23 10.01
CA SER A 74 6.78 5.90 11.32
C SER A 74 5.85 5.28 12.39
N ILE A 75 4.83 4.54 12.00
CA ILE A 75 3.93 3.82 12.93
C ILE A 75 4.68 2.77 13.77
N PHE A 76 5.85 2.33 13.31
CA PHE A 76 6.64 1.26 13.92
C PHE A 76 7.77 1.77 14.82
N LEU A 77 7.91 3.09 14.99
CA LEU A 77 8.91 3.70 15.88
C LEU A 77 8.61 3.40 17.34
N ASP A 78 7.32 3.39 17.69
CA ASP A 78 6.84 3.06 19.02
C ASP A 78 6.19 1.68 19.06
N GLU A 79 6.04 1.11 20.25
CA GLU A 79 5.21 -0.11 20.39
C GLU A 79 3.75 0.28 20.11
N PRO A 80 3.05 -0.47 19.21
CA PRO A 80 1.64 -0.21 18.98
C PRO A 80 0.88 -0.31 20.31
N ASP A 81 -0.01 0.64 20.56
CA ASP A 81 -0.94 0.53 21.68
C ASP A 81 -1.83 -0.72 21.55
N ASP A 82 -2.45 -1.14 22.65
CA ASP A 82 -3.25 -2.37 22.70
C ASP A 82 -4.38 -2.39 21.66
N ILE A 83 -4.96 -1.22 21.34
CA ILE A 83 -6.04 -1.09 20.36
C ILE A 83 -5.49 -1.28 18.95
N SER A 84 -4.39 -0.64 18.61
CA SER A 84 -3.72 -0.79 17.32
C SER A 84 -3.30 -2.25 17.08
N ALA A 85 -2.69 -2.88 18.08
CA ALA A 85 -2.30 -4.29 18.00
C ALA A 85 -3.52 -5.21 17.82
N TYR A 86 -4.61 -4.96 18.53
CA TYR A 86 -5.88 -5.67 18.36
C TYR A 86 -6.43 -5.48 16.95
N ASN A 87 -6.53 -4.23 16.46
CA ASN A 87 -7.04 -3.92 15.15
C ASN A 87 -6.23 -4.58 14.04
N LEU A 88 -4.90 -4.54 14.08
CA LEU A 88 -4.05 -5.25 13.12
C LEU A 88 -4.37 -6.75 13.06
N LYS A 89 -4.60 -7.37 14.20
CA LYS A 89 -4.99 -8.79 14.26
C LYS A 89 -6.36 -9.04 13.66
N GLN A 90 -7.32 -8.16 13.87
CA GLN A 90 -8.67 -8.30 13.30
C GLN A 90 -8.67 -8.05 11.79
N LEU A 91 -7.93 -7.04 11.30
CA LEU A 91 -7.79 -6.77 9.86
C LEU A 91 -7.31 -8.02 9.12
N ARG A 92 -6.29 -8.70 9.65
CA ARG A 92 -5.83 -9.98 9.07
C ARG A 92 -6.89 -11.07 9.09
N ARG A 93 -7.71 -11.17 10.15
CA ARG A 93 -8.82 -12.14 10.22
C ARG A 93 -9.88 -11.88 9.18
N LEU A 94 -10.11 -10.62 8.83
CA LEU A 94 -10.99 -10.20 7.73
C LEU A 94 -10.38 -10.44 6.36
N GLY A 95 -9.13 -10.92 6.28
CA GLY A 95 -8.41 -11.11 5.01
C GLY A 95 -7.92 -9.81 4.38
N ILE A 96 -7.81 -8.73 5.18
CA ILE A 96 -7.29 -7.43 4.74
C ILE A 96 -5.77 -7.46 4.84
N GLY A 97 -5.10 -7.10 3.73
CA GLY A 97 -3.65 -6.99 3.67
C GLY A 97 -3.13 -5.77 4.44
N ILE A 98 -1.89 -5.86 4.88
CA ILE A 98 -1.16 -4.76 5.53
C ILE A 98 0.17 -4.59 4.79
N ASP A 99 0.40 -3.43 4.22
CA ASP A 99 1.68 -3.06 3.61
C ASP A 99 2.33 -1.93 4.42
N VAL A 100 3.65 -1.94 4.46
CA VAL A 100 4.45 -0.83 5.03
C VAL A 100 4.81 0.12 3.92
N ASP A 101 4.42 1.39 4.08
CA ASP A 101 4.66 2.45 3.11
C ASP A 101 5.90 3.29 3.44
N ASP A 102 6.49 3.91 2.42
CA ASP A 102 7.66 4.79 2.47
C ASP A 102 8.89 4.19 3.18
N PHE A 103 9.07 2.86 3.07
CA PHE A 103 10.17 2.18 3.74
C PHE A 103 11.55 2.66 3.27
N GLY A 104 12.39 2.98 4.25
CA GLY A 104 13.77 3.43 4.06
C GLY A 104 13.96 4.94 4.12
N THR A 105 12.91 5.71 4.44
CA THR A 105 13.00 7.15 4.72
C THR A 105 13.05 7.46 6.20
N GLY A 106 12.74 6.51 7.05
CA GLY A 106 12.64 6.64 8.50
C GLY A 106 13.62 5.76 9.28
N TYR A 107 13.22 5.40 10.48
CA TYR A 107 14.03 4.66 11.45
C TYR A 107 13.46 3.27 11.79
N THR A 108 12.72 2.65 10.87
CA THR A 108 12.12 1.34 11.16
C THR A 108 13.18 0.30 11.45
N SER A 109 13.00 -0.39 12.53
CA SER A 109 13.83 -1.53 12.88
C SER A 109 13.32 -2.82 12.21
N ILE A 110 14.21 -3.75 11.88
CA ILE A 110 13.83 -5.08 11.41
C ILE A 110 12.91 -5.78 12.44
N THR A 111 13.09 -5.48 13.74
CA THR A 111 12.19 -5.94 14.81
C THR A 111 10.77 -5.41 14.66
N GLY A 112 10.59 -4.17 14.21
CA GLY A 112 9.27 -3.60 13.89
C GLY A 112 8.58 -4.37 12.78
N LEU A 113 9.30 -4.66 11.69
CA LEU A 113 8.77 -5.48 10.59
C LEU A 113 8.34 -6.88 11.05
N LEU A 114 9.13 -7.52 11.93
CA LEU A 114 8.78 -8.85 12.47
C LEU A 114 7.52 -8.82 13.34
N LYS A 115 7.33 -7.76 14.14
CA LYS A 115 6.13 -7.59 15.00
C LYS A 115 4.87 -7.36 14.14
N VAL A 116 4.97 -6.51 13.13
CA VAL A 116 3.84 -6.20 12.24
C VAL A 116 3.59 -7.31 11.24
N ALA A 117 4.60 -8.05 10.80
CA ALA A 117 4.52 -9.09 9.79
C ALA A 117 3.66 -8.64 8.57
N PRO A 118 4.07 -7.59 7.85
CA PRO A 118 3.28 -7.03 6.75
C PRO A 118 3.24 -8.01 5.55
N ASN A 119 2.25 -7.83 4.70
CA ASN A 119 2.14 -8.56 3.44
C ASN A 119 3.08 -7.99 2.38
N GLY A 120 3.25 -6.66 2.37
CA GLY A 120 4.09 -5.94 1.43
C GLY A 120 4.96 -4.87 2.10
N LEU A 121 6.04 -4.55 1.41
CA LEU A 121 6.99 -3.49 1.75
C LEU A 121 7.16 -2.60 0.53
N LYS A 122 6.74 -1.35 0.64
CA LYS A 122 6.85 -0.35 -0.43
C LYS A 122 8.15 0.43 -0.22
N ILE A 123 9.08 0.25 -1.16
CA ILE A 123 10.35 0.98 -1.15
C ILE A 123 10.07 2.40 -1.62
N ALA A 124 10.40 3.37 -0.77
CA ALA A 124 10.15 4.78 -1.00
C ALA A 124 10.75 5.29 -2.32
N ARG A 125 10.02 6.20 -2.96
CA ARG A 125 10.42 6.85 -4.22
C ARG A 125 11.82 7.43 -4.18
N GLU A 126 12.22 8.04 -3.05
CA GLU A 126 13.53 8.64 -2.83
C GLU A 126 14.69 7.64 -2.98
N LEU A 127 14.43 6.36 -2.67
CA LEU A 127 15.41 5.29 -2.87
C LEU A 127 15.41 4.76 -4.31
N VAL A 128 14.30 4.83 -5.02
CA VAL A 128 14.14 4.31 -6.38
C VAL A 128 14.65 5.29 -7.44
N LEU A 129 14.37 6.58 -7.29
CA LEU A 129 14.74 7.59 -8.29
C LEU A 129 16.24 7.64 -8.62
N PRO A 130 17.19 7.52 -7.67
CA PRO A 130 18.62 7.58 -7.97
C PRO A 130 19.18 6.31 -8.61
N LEU A 131 18.46 5.20 -8.65
CA LEU A 131 18.97 3.89 -9.08
C LEU A 131 19.67 3.87 -10.45
N PRO A 132 19.23 4.62 -11.48
CA PRO A 132 19.94 4.63 -12.76
C PRO A 132 21.40 5.11 -12.67
N HIS A 133 21.68 5.97 -11.70
CA HIS A 133 22.96 6.72 -11.62
C HIS A 133 23.79 6.37 -10.38
N SER A 134 23.25 5.64 -9.40
CA SER A 134 23.92 5.33 -8.13
C SER A 134 24.08 3.82 -7.90
N PRO A 135 25.28 3.27 -8.04
CA PRO A 135 25.56 1.89 -7.66
C PRO A 135 25.33 1.61 -6.16
N ASP A 136 25.69 2.56 -5.29
CA ASP A 136 25.52 2.44 -3.84
C ASP A 136 24.02 2.34 -3.49
N GLN A 137 23.19 3.15 -4.15
CA GLN A 137 21.74 3.08 -3.95
C GLN A 137 21.17 1.73 -4.39
N ARG A 138 21.69 1.14 -5.48
CA ARG A 138 21.29 -0.21 -5.91
C ARG A 138 21.66 -1.25 -4.85
N ALA A 139 22.82 -1.13 -4.21
CA ALA A 139 23.25 -2.02 -3.15
C ALA A 139 22.33 -1.92 -1.92
N ILE A 140 21.93 -0.70 -1.53
CA ILE A 140 21.00 -0.46 -0.44
C ILE A 140 19.63 -1.11 -0.75
N VAL A 141 19.04 -0.79 -1.91
CA VAL A 141 17.74 -1.35 -2.30
C VAL A 141 17.82 -2.87 -2.41
N LYS A 142 18.92 -3.43 -2.94
CA LYS A 142 19.12 -4.87 -2.98
C LYS A 142 19.11 -5.50 -1.58
N SER A 143 19.75 -4.87 -0.60
CA SER A 143 19.77 -5.35 0.78
C SER A 143 18.37 -5.34 1.40
N ILE A 144 17.58 -4.29 1.15
CA ILE A 144 16.18 -4.22 1.59
C ILE A 144 15.36 -5.36 0.97
N VAL A 145 15.50 -5.58 -0.34
CA VAL A 145 14.81 -6.68 -1.04
C VAL A 145 15.19 -8.04 -0.45
N ASP A 146 16.46 -8.28 -0.15
CA ASP A 146 16.91 -9.56 0.40
C ASP A 146 16.36 -9.81 1.80
N ILE A 147 16.30 -8.76 2.65
CA ILE A 147 15.65 -8.83 3.96
C ILE A 147 14.17 -9.16 3.81
N ALA A 148 13.45 -8.43 2.97
CA ALA A 148 12.02 -8.64 2.75
C ALA A 148 11.73 -10.07 2.25
N LYS A 149 12.52 -10.57 1.30
CA LYS A 149 12.40 -11.95 0.80
C LYS A 149 12.66 -13.00 1.87
N THR A 150 13.67 -12.79 2.72
CA THR A 150 13.94 -13.68 3.85
C THR A 150 12.73 -13.76 4.79
N LEU A 151 12.03 -12.63 4.98
CA LEU A 151 10.82 -12.53 5.78
C LEU A 151 9.55 -12.94 5.03
N LYS A 152 9.64 -13.30 3.74
CA LYS A 152 8.51 -13.62 2.85
C LYS A 152 7.53 -12.46 2.67
N ILE A 153 8.05 -11.24 2.68
CA ILE A 153 7.30 -10.00 2.46
C ILE A 153 7.43 -9.64 0.98
N LYS A 154 6.33 -9.31 0.33
CA LYS A 154 6.29 -8.84 -1.06
C LYS A 154 6.91 -7.45 -1.16
N VAL A 155 7.74 -7.21 -2.17
CA VAL A 155 8.42 -5.92 -2.34
C VAL A 155 7.81 -5.14 -3.48
N ILE A 156 7.38 -3.91 -3.18
CA ILE A 156 6.81 -2.95 -4.13
C ILE A 156 7.82 -1.81 -4.31
N ALA A 157 8.22 -1.50 -5.54
CA ALA A 157 9.07 -0.35 -5.83
C ALA A 157 8.21 0.84 -6.25
N GLU A 158 8.31 1.96 -5.53
CA GLU A 158 7.60 3.19 -5.84
C GLU A 158 8.43 4.15 -6.71
N GLY A 159 7.73 5.10 -7.36
CA GLY A 159 8.41 6.11 -8.17
C GLY A 159 9.11 5.57 -9.41
N VAL A 160 8.61 4.49 -9.98
CA VAL A 160 9.10 3.96 -11.28
C VAL A 160 8.64 4.89 -12.39
N GLU A 161 9.50 5.84 -12.79
CA GLU A 161 9.17 6.89 -13.76
C GLU A 161 9.65 6.61 -15.18
N THR A 162 10.57 5.65 -15.35
CA THR A 162 11.16 5.32 -16.64
C THR A 162 11.31 3.81 -16.82
N ARG A 163 11.40 3.36 -18.06
CA ARG A 163 11.76 1.99 -18.40
C ARG A 163 13.06 1.54 -17.70
N ARG A 164 14.03 2.45 -17.57
CA ARG A 164 15.31 2.15 -16.91
C ARG A 164 15.13 1.84 -15.42
N HIS A 165 14.25 2.57 -14.72
CA HIS A 165 13.89 2.25 -13.35
C HIS A 165 13.27 0.85 -13.28
N ALA A 166 12.27 0.56 -14.12
CA ALA A 166 11.59 -0.74 -14.14
C ALA A 166 12.57 -1.91 -14.34
N GLU A 167 13.48 -1.80 -15.31
CA GLU A 167 14.50 -2.82 -15.56
C GLU A 167 15.42 -3.06 -14.36
N ILE A 168 15.80 -1.99 -13.64
CA ILE A 168 16.69 -2.09 -12.48
C ILE A 168 15.96 -2.73 -11.31
N VAL A 169 14.78 -2.23 -10.91
CA VAL A 169 14.06 -2.75 -9.73
C VAL A 169 13.62 -4.21 -9.94
N THR A 170 13.25 -4.58 -11.16
CA THR A 170 12.98 -5.98 -11.51
C THR A 170 14.22 -6.86 -11.34
N LYS A 171 15.39 -6.41 -11.80
CA LYS A 171 16.66 -7.14 -11.62
C LYS A 171 17.08 -7.22 -10.16
N LEU A 172 16.78 -6.21 -9.34
CA LEU A 172 17.02 -6.25 -7.90
C LEU A 172 16.08 -7.21 -7.18
N GLY A 173 14.96 -7.59 -7.81
CA GLY A 173 14.03 -8.60 -7.36
C GLY A 173 12.79 -8.04 -6.67
N CYS A 174 12.39 -6.81 -6.97
CA CYS A 174 11.09 -6.29 -6.58
C CYS A 174 9.96 -7.08 -7.27
N ASP A 175 8.87 -7.35 -6.55
CA ASP A 175 7.76 -8.17 -7.02
C ASP A 175 6.70 -7.34 -7.74
N VAL A 176 6.56 -6.06 -7.36
CA VAL A 176 5.58 -5.11 -7.93
C VAL A 176 6.27 -3.78 -8.20
N LEU A 177 5.82 -3.13 -9.24
CA LEU A 177 6.28 -1.81 -9.67
C LEU A 177 5.12 -0.83 -9.62
N GLN A 178 5.34 0.36 -9.07
CA GLN A 178 4.37 1.45 -9.01
C GLN A 178 5.03 2.75 -9.44
N GLY A 179 4.38 3.51 -10.35
CA GLY A 179 4.91 4.81 -10.77
C GLY A 179 4.40 5.29 -12.12
N TYR A 180 4.78 6.50 -12.49
CA TYR A 180 4.26 7.20 -13.65
C TYR A 180 4.61 6.55 -15.00
N TRP A 181 5.62 5.69 -15.03
CA TRP A 181 5.93 4.92 -16.24
C TRP A 181 4.87 3.86 -16.54
N LEU A 182 4.21 3.33 -15.51
CA LEU A 182 3.14 2.34 -15.63
C LEU A 182 1.78 3.01 -15.83
N GLY A 183 1.53 4.08 -15.10
CA GLY A 183 0.29 4.84 -15.18
C GLY A 183 0.32 6.05 -14.24
N ARG A 184 -0.33 7.12 -14.65
CA ARG A 184 -0.55 8.28 -13.78
C ARG A 184 -1.86 8.12 -13.03
N PRO A 185 -2.03 8.76 -11.87
CA PRO A 185 -3.33 8.83 -11.21
C PRO A 185 -4.40 9.31 -12.20
N MET A 186 -5.52 8.61 -12.23
CA MET A 186 -6.60 8.90 -13.16
C MET A 186 -7.97 8.71 -12.48
N PRO A 187 -9.03 9.35 -12.99
CA PRO A 187 -10.39 9.12 -12.49
C PRO A 187 -10.82 7.67 -12.68
N ALA A 188 -11.72 7.17 -11.81
CA ALA A 188 -12.24 5.81 -11.88
C ALA A 188 -12.83 5.43 -13.25
N SER A 189 -13.44 6.40 -13.94
CA SER A 189 -13.98 6.21 -15.30
C SER A 189 -12.92 5.98 -16.38
N GLU A 190 -11.71 6.52 -16.19
CA GLU A 190 -10.58 6.27 -17.08
C GLU A 190 -9.92 4.93 -16.75
N PHE A 191 -9.79 4.62 -15.48
CA PHE A 191 -9.26 3.32 -15.03
C PHE A 191 -10.17 2.16 -15.48
N GLU A 192 -11.48 2.34 -15.51
CA GLU A 192 -12.40 1.35 -16.07
C GLU A 192 -12.08 1.00 -17.53
N LYS A 193 -11.67 1.97 -18.36
CA LYS A 193 -11.26 1.70 -19.75
C LYS A 193 -10.01 0.81 -19.79
N VAL A 194 -9.04 1.09 -18.91
CA VAL A 194 -7.83 0.26 -18.80
C VAL A 194 -8.19 -1.18 -18.41
N LEU A 195 -9.12 -1.38 -17.47
CA LEU A 195 -9.59 -2.71 -17.09
C LEU A 195 -10.24 -3.46 -18.26
N ARG A 196 -11.06 -2.77 -19.07
CA ARG A 196 -11.70 -3.36 -20.26
C ARG A 196 -10.67 -3.80 -21.29
N GLU A 197 -9.70 -2.93 -21.61
CA GLU A 197 -8.62 -3.25 -22.55
C GLU A 197 -7.78 -4.47 -22.08
N GLN A 198 -7.53 -4.61 -20.79
CA GLN A 198 -6.82 -5.78 -20.25
C GLN A 198 -7.65 -7.06 -20.35
N THR A 199 -8.97 -6.99 -20.18
CA THR A 199 -9.87 -8.14 -20.27
C THR A 199 -10.01 -8.64 -21.71
N GLU A 200 -9.90 -7.75 -22.72
CA GLU A 200 -9.97 -8.12 -24.14
C GLU A 200 -8.68 -8.80 -24.67
N LEU A 201 -7.57 -8.70 -23.92
CA LEU A 201 -6.27 -9.26 -24.30
C LEU A 201 -6.03 -10.69 -23.76
N VAL A 202 -6.94 -11.23 -22.96
CA VAL A 202 -6.90 -12.57 -22.34
C VAL A 202 -7.89 -13.49 -23.04
#